data_3c0db574eeb73827f2c20597612e0559
#
_entry.id   3c0db574eeb73827f2c20597612e0559
#
_cell.length_a   1.000
_cell.length_b   1.000
_cell.length_c   1.000
_cell.angle_alpha   90.00
_cell.angle_beta   90.00
_cell.angle_gamma   90.00
#
_symmetry.space_group_name_H-M   'P 1'
#
loop_
_entity.id
_entity.type
_entity.pdbx_description
1 polymer ?
#
loop_
_entity_poly.entity_id
_entity_poly.type
_entity_poly.pdbx_seq_one_letter_code
_entity_poly.pdbx_strand_id
1 'polypeptide(L)'
;ECVILSTCNRTEIYAALEGVEFPKDYMLAVLKDLKGADYIDADAFFFYEERDCIEHLFRVSASLDSLVLGEGQILSQLKGAYIQAYSAGCTGTIFNILFQRAIGVGKKVRTNTGIANTPVSVSYTAVNLAEDSLDKPLSEATVLILGAGTMSELTATHLQAKGVKTIFVSNRTFAKAEMLAERFNGKAVKLDNFVDYAKDADILITSTGAPHYIITEREAKKITTLRKGEPIVMIDIAVPRDIDPAVADLDGIYLFNICLLYTSPSPRDS
;
A
#
# COMPACT_ATOMS: atom_id res chain seq x y z
N GLU A 1 6.35 -15.89 -23.56
CA GLU A 1 6.95 -15.54 -22.28
C GLU A 1 5.93 -14.74 -21.45
N CYS A 2 5.95 -14.87 -20.12
CA CYS A 2 5.01 -14.15 -19.26
C CYS A 2 5.65 -13.75 -17.93
N VAL A 3 5.39 -12.52 -17.48
CA VAL A 3 5.70 -12.03 -16.13
C VAL A 3 4.49 -11.29 -15.58
N ILE A 4 4.11 -11.59 -14.34
CA ILE A 4 2.99 -10.93 -13.64
C ILE A 4 3.57 -10.10 -12.49
N LEU A 5 3.35 -8.79 -12.55
CA LEU A 5 3.66 -7.86 -11.47
C LEU A 5 2.35 -7.52 -10.74
N SER A 6 2.21 -7.96 -9.50
CA SER A 6 1.05 -7.65 -8.66
C SER A 6 1.53 -6.97 -7.38
N THR A 7 0.98 -5.79 -7.12
CA THR A 7 1.30 -4.93 -5.97
C THR A 7 0.00 -4.43 -5.32
N CYS A 8 0.08 -3.60 -4.30
CA CYS A 8 -1.09 -2.96 -3.71
C CYS A 8 -1.81 -1.96 -4.65
N ASN A 9 -1.10 -1.43 -5.68
CA ASN A 9 -1.62 -0.37 -6.55
C ASN A 9 -1.80 -0.80 -8.01
N ARG A 10 -1.25 -1.93 -8.44
CA ARG A 10 -1.29 -2.40 -9.83
C ARG A 10 -1.22 -3.90 -9.97
N THR A 11 -1.88 -4.41 -10.97
CA THR A 11 -1.65 -5.75 -11.49
C THR A 11 -1.38 -5.62 -12.98
N GLU A 12 -0.17 -6.00 -13.39
CA GLU A 12 0.30 -5.92 -14.77
C GLU A 12 0.71 -7.30 -15.25
N ILE A 13 0.31 -7.64 -16.47
CA ILE A 13 0.72 -8.88 -17.14
C ILE A 13 1.54 -8.48 -18.36
N TYR A 14 2.81 -8.84 -18.33
CA TYR A 14 3.70 -8.71 -19.46
C TYR A 14 3.73 -10.03 -20.22
N ALA A 15 3.46 -9.99 -21.51
CA ALA A 15 3.45 -11.17 -22.35
C ALA A 15 4.25 -10.92 -23.64
N ALA A 16 5.15 -11.85 -24.01
CA ALA A 16 5.74 -11.90 -25.32
C ALA A 16 5.05 -13.03 -26.08
N LEU A 17 4.21 -12.65 -27.05
CA LEU A 17 3.35 -13.52 -27.84
C LEU A 17 3.91 -13.68 -29.25
N GLU A 18 3.75 -14.85 -29.83
CA GLU A 18 4.17 -15.16 -31.19
C GLU A 18 2.97 -15.73 -31.97
N GLY A 19 2.72 -15.21 -33.17
CA GLY A 19 1.63 -15.68 -34.04
C GLY A 19 0.24 -15.30 -33.58
N VAL A 20 0.10 -14.30 -32.70
CA VAL A 20 -1.19 -13.78 -32.21
C VAL A 20 -1.55 -12.51 -32.97
N GLU A 21 -2.64 -12.54 -33.74
CA GLU A 21 -3.08 -11.44 -34.60
C GLU A 21 -3.73 -10.30 -33.75
N PHE A 22 -4.47 -10.66 -32.68
CA PHE A 22 -5.19 -9.74 -31.81
C PHE A 22 -4.76 -9.93 -30.35
N PRO A 23 -3.60 -9.34 -29.94
CA PRO A 23 -3.03 -9.56 -28.60
C PRO A 23 -3.97 -9.15 -27.45
N LYS A 24 -4.67 -8.03 -27.59
CA LYS A 24 -5.62 -7.53 -26.60
C LYS A 24 -6.74 -8.54 -26.33
N ASP A 25 -7.41 -9.00 -27.39
CA ASP A 25 -8.52 -9.94 -27.28
C ASP A 25 -8.06 -11.28 -26.72
N TYR A 26 -6.88 -11.74 -27.15
CA TYR A 26 -6.26 -12.95 -26.61
C TYR A 26 -6.01 -12.84 -25.09
N MET A 27 -5.42 -11.75 -24.63
CA MET A 27 -5.14 -11.54 -23.21
C MET A 27 -6.42 -11.43 -22.38
N LEU A 28 -7.46 -10.77 -22.89
CA LEU A 28 -8.76 -10.72 -22.23
C LEU A 28 -9.41 -12.11 -22.14
N ALA A 29 -9.31 -12.92 -23.20
CA ALA A 29 -9.82 -14.30 -23.20
C ALA A 29 -9.09 -15.16 -22.14
N VAL A 30 -7.76 -15.05 -22.05
CA VAL A 30 -6.96 -15.74 -21.02
C VAL A 30 -7.37 -15.32 -19.62
N LEU A 31 -7.59 -14.02 -19.38
CA LEU A 31 -8.03 -13.52 -18.08
C LEU A 31 -9.42 -14.02 -17.69
N LYS A 32 -10.36 -14.08 -18.64
CA LYS A 32 -11.70 -14.63 -18.45
C LYS A 32 -11.63 -16.10 -18.01
N ASP A 33 -10.84 -16.88 -18.73
CA ASP A 33 -10.68 -18.30 -18.46
C ASP A 33 -10.05 -18.55 -17.07
N LEU A 34 -8.96 -17.84 -16.74
CA LEU A 34 -8.27 -17.98 -15.48
C LEU A 34 -9.08 -17.55 -14.25
N LYS A 35 -10.00 -16.61 -14.41
CA LYS A 35 -10.83 -16.08 -13.31
C LYS A 35 -12.20 -16.73 -13.25
N GLY A 36 -12.58 -17.54 -14.25
CA GLY A 36 -13.94 -18.08 -14.38
C GLY A 36 -14.99 -16.98 -14.47
N ALA A 37 -14.62 -15.83 -15.03
CA ALA A 37 -15.50 -14.67 -15.12
C ALA A 37 -16.14 -14.59 -16.51
N ASP A 38 -17.46 -14.62 -16.59
CA ASP A 38 -18.19 -14.47 -17.84
C ASP A 38 -18.04 -13.07 -18.45
N TYR A 39 -17.78 -12.08 -17.60
CA TYR A 39 -17.60 -10.69 -18.01
C TYR A 39 -16.34 -10.09 -17.41
N ILE A 40 -15.52 -9.48 -18.28
CA ILE A 40 -14.40 -8.61 -17.92
C ILE A 40 -14.58 -7.33 -18.72
N ASP A 41 -14.66 -6.20 -18.02
CA ASP A 41 -14.74 -4.89 -18.65
C ASP A 41 -13.37 -4.54 -19.25
N ALA A 42 -13.30 -4.48 -20.58
CA ALA A 42 -12.08 -4.15 -21.30
C ALA A 42 -11.61 -2.70 -21.04
N ASP A 43 -12.52 -1.81 -20.67
CA ASP A 43 -12.23 -0.40 -20.40
C ASP A 43 -11.60 -0.22 -19.00
N ALA A 44 -11.63 -1.26 -18.16
CA ALA A 44 -10.92 -1.28 -16.87
C ALA A 44 -9.41 -1.57 -17.03
N PHE A 45 -8.92 -1.83 -18.25
CA PHE A 45 -7.53 -2.18 -18.52
C PHE A 45 -6.86 -1.18 -19.43
N PHE A 46 -5.57 -0.92 -19.16
CA PHE A 46 -4.67 -0.28 -20.10
C PHE A 46 -3.94 -1.35 -20.89
N PHE A 47 -3.79 -1.13 -22.19
CA PHE A 47 -3.02 -2.00 -23.07
C PHE A 47 -1.88 -1.22 -23.69
N TYR A 48 -0.69 -1.76 -23.59
CA TYR A 48 0.52 -1.24 -24.20
C TYR A 48 1.15 -2.33 -25.05
N GLU A 49 1.56 -1.99 -26.27
CA GLU A 49 2.18 -2.91 -27.19
C GLU A 49 3.59 -2.43 -27.56
N GLU A 50 4.45 -3.36 -27.87
CA GLU A 50 5.79 -3.12 -28.38
C GLU A 50 6.57 -2.03 -27.59
N ARG A 51 6.84 -0.91 -28.25
CA ARG A 51 7.62 0.19 -27.68
C ARG A 51 6.96 0.79 -26.44
N ASP A 52 5.66 0.99 -26.48
CA ASP A 52 4.92 1.62 -25.38
C ASP A 52 4.93 0.73 -24.13
N CYS A 53 4.86 -0.60 -24.34
CA CYS A 53 5.01 -1.56 -23.26
C CYS A 53 6.40 -1.50 -22.61
N ILE A 54 7.46 -1.39 -23.45
CA ILE A 54 8.84 -1.27 -22.96
C ILE A 54 9.04 0.04 -22.20
N GLU A 55 8.53 1.16 -22.73
CA GLU A 55 8.58 2.46 -22.07
C GLU A 55 7.85 2.43 -20.73
N HIS A 56 6.63 1.88 -20.70
CA HIS A 56 5.87 1.71 -19.47
C HIS A 56 6.65 0.90 -18.43
N LEU A 57 7.20 -0.25 -18.79
CA LEU A 57 8.02 -1.06 -17.87
C LEU A 57 9.20 -0.29 -17.30
N PHE A 58 9.87 0.54 -18.11
CA PHE A 58 10.99 1.37 -17.63
C PHE A 58 10.51 2.47 -16.69
N ARG A 59 9.37 3.11 -16.96
CA ARG A 59 8.75 4.11 -16.07
C ARG A 59 8.36 3.48 -14.74
N VAL A 60 7.75 2.29 -14.75
CA VAL A 60 7.41 1.52 -13.55
C VAL A 60 8.68 1.18 -12.76
N SER A 61 9.70 0.65 -13.40
CA SER A 61 10.97 0.29 -12.74
C SER A 61 11.69 1.48 -12.11
N ALA A 62 11.52 2.67 -12.69
CA ALA A 62 12.08 3.92 -12.19
C ALA A 62 11.19 4.62 -11.16
N SER A 63 10.04 4.05 -10.80
CA SER A 63 9.01 4.65 -9.91
C SER A 63 8.43 5.96 -10.44
N LEU A 64 8.44 6.15 -11.77
CA LEU A 64 7.85 7.33 -12.44
C LEU A 64 6.35 7.17 -12.70
N ASP A 65 5.86 5.93 -12.63
CA ASP A 65 4.46 5.57 -12.79
C ASP A 65 3.89 4.97 -11.50
N SER A 66 4.51 5.24 -10.37
CA SER A 66 4.05 4.83 -9.05
C SER A 66 3.10 5.90 -8.48
N LEU A 67 2.16 5.46 -7.64
CA LEU A 67 1.29 6.37 -6.88
C LEU A 67 2.14 7.35 -6.07
N VAL A 68 3.29 6.88 -5.59
CA VAL A 68 4.32 7.69 -4.93
C VAL A 68 5.55 7.74 -5.82
N LEU A 69 5.85 8.90 -6.40
CA LEU A 69 7.04 9.08 -7.21
C LEU A 69 8.30 8.76 -6.38
N GLY A 70 9.15 7.89 -6.92
CA GLY A 70 10.40 7.52 -6.27
C GLY A 70 10.30 6.41 -5.22
N GLU A 71 9.13 5.79 -5.02
CA GLU A 71 8.97 4.68 -4.10
C GLU A 71 9.95 3.53 -4.39
N GLY A 72 10.70 3.11 -3.34
CA GLY A 72 11.72 2.09 -3.48
C GLY A 72 11.19 0.67 -3.65
N GLN A 73 9.97 0.42 -3.23
CA GLN A 73 9.40 -0.92 -3.15
C GLN A 73 9.11 -1.51 -4.54
N ILE A 74 8.64 -0.69 -5.48
CA ILE A 74 8.27 -1.16 -6.82
C ILE A 74 9.43 -1.84 -7.56
N LEU A 75 10.65 -1.33 -7.43
CA LEU A 75 11.82 -1.94 -8.05
C LEU A 75 12.11 -3.33 -7.46
N SER A 76 11.93 -3.51 -6.16
CA SER A 76 12.07 -4.80 -5.47
C SER A 76 10.96 -5.76 -5.86
N GLN A 77 9.73 -5.28 -5.98
CA GLN A 77 8.57 -6.06 -6.41
C GLN A 77 8.72 -6.53 -7.86
N LEU A 78 9.16 -5.63 -8.75
CA LEU A 78 9.44 -5.96 -10.16
C LEU A 78 10.54 -7.04 -10.27
N LYS A 79 11.62 -6.88 -9.50
CA LYS A 79 12.68 -7.90 -9.42
C LYS A 79 12.14 -9.24 -8.91
N GLY A 80 11.30 -9.23 -7.88
CA GLY A 80 10.66 -10.42 -7.33
C GLY A 80 9.76 -11.13 -8.35
N ALA A 81 8.92 -10.38 -9.05
CA ALA A 81 8.05 -10.88 -10.11
C ALA A 81 8.85 -11.56 -11.25
N TYR A 82 9.92 -10.90 -11.69
CA TYR A 82 10.81 -11.48 -12.71
C TYR A 82 11.49 -12.78 -12.22
N ILE A 83 12.01 -12.81 -10.98
CA ILE A 83 12.66 -14.01 -10.42
C ILE A 83 11.65 -15.17 -10.32
N GLN A 84 10.42 -14.91 -9.89
CA GLN A 84 9.37 -15.93 -9.83
C GLN A 84 9.06 -16.49 -11.21
N ALA A 85 8.85 -15.65 -12.20
CA ALA A 85 8.59 -16.06 -13.59
C ALA A 85 9.77 -16.85 -14.19
N TYR A 86 11.00 -16.40 -13.92
CA TYR A 86 12.21 -17.11 -14.34
C TYR A 86 12.30 -18.51 -13.71
N SER A 87 12.06 -18.61 -12.40
CA SER A 87 12.09 -19.89 -11.69
C SER A 87 10.98 -20.85 -12.13
N ALA A 88 9.85 -20.30 -12.60
CA ALA A 88 8.74 -21.09 -13.16
C ALA A 88 8.96 -21.48 -14.64
N GLY A 89 10.07 -21.07 -15.27
CA GLY A 89 10.33 -21.33 -16.69
C GLY A 89 9.46 -20.52 -17.64
N CYS A 90 8.84 -19.44 -17.17
CA CYS A 90 7.93 -18.59 -17.96
C CYS A 90 8.65 -17.47 -18.71
N THR A 91 9.98 -17.32 -18.58
CA THR A 91 10.78 -16.32 -19.28
C THR A 91 11.76 -16.97 -20.25
N GLY A 92 12.03 -16.31 -21.36
CA GLY A 92 13.01 -16.71 -22.36
C GLY A 92 13.95 -15.55 -22.66
N THR A 93 14.47 -15.51 -23.89
CA THR A 93 15.50 -14.53 -24.28
C THR A 93 15.00 -13.10 -24.18
N ILE A 94 13.77 -12.84 -24.62
CA ILE A 94 13.21 -11.48 -24.68
C ILE A 94 13.09 -10.91 -23.26
N PHE A 95 12.38 -11.60 -22.37
CA PHE A 95 12.12 -11.09 -21.02
C PHE A 95 13.34 -11.12 -20.12
N ASN A 96 14.25 -12.08 -20.32
CA ASN A 96 15.51 -12.09 -19.58
C ASN A 96 16.35 -10.84 -19.87
N ILE A 97 16.37 -10.37 -21.11
CA ILE A 97 17.06 -9.12 -21.48
C ILE A 97 16.25 -7.91 -21.00
N LEU A 98 14.96 -7.87 -21.28
CA LEU A 98 14.10 -6.72 -21.02
C LEU A 98 14.01 -6.39 -19.52
N PHE A 99 13.71 -7.38 -18.69
CA PHE A 99 13.55 -7.17 -17.23
C PHE A 99 14.88 -6.85 -16.54
N GLN A 100 16.00 -7.47 -16.97
CA GLN A 100 17.32 -7.10 -16.46
C GLN A 100 17.67 -5.65 -16.79
N ARG A 101 17.35 -5.20 -18.02
CA ARG A 101 17.57 -3.80 -18.41
C ARG A 101 16.63 -2.86 -17.65
N ALA A 102 15.37 -3.19 -17.49
CA ALA A 102 14.43 -2.40 -16.71
C ALA A 102 14.90 -2.22 -15.26
N ILE A 103 15.32 -3.31 -14.61
CA ILE A 103 15.88 -3.25 -13.25
C ILE A 103 17.14 -2.38 -13.20
N GLY A 104 18.00 -2.50 -14.23
CA GLY A 104 19.22 -1.66 -14.38
C GLY A 104 18.89 -0.17 -14.53
N VAL A 105 17.89 0.17 -15.35
CA VAL A 105 17.40 1.55 -15.54
C VAL A 105 16.83 2.09 -14.24
N GLY A 106 15.97 1.34 -13.56
CA GLY A 106 15.41 1.75 -12.27
C GLY A 106 16.49 2.06 -11.23
N LYS A 107 17.53 1.21 -11.11
CA LYS A 107 18.69 1.49 -10.25
C LYS A 107 19.42 2.76 -10.66
N LYS A 108 19.69 2.93 -11.96
CA LYS A 108 20.43 4.08 -12.49
C LYS A 108 19.68 5.40 -12.26
N VAL A 109 18.36 5.42 -12.49
CA VAL A 109 17.52 6.59 -12.21
C VAL A 109 17.60 6.96 -10.73
N ARG A 110 17.44 5.99 -9.83
CA ARG A 110 17.51 6.20 -8.38
C ARG A 110 18.88 6.71 -7.90
N THR A 111 19.97 6.26 -8.54
CA THR A 111 21.32 6.67 -8.15
C THR A 111 21.69 8.05 -8.72
N ASN A 112 21.25 8.35 -9.95
CA ASN A 112 21.71 9.53 -10.69
C ASN A 112 20.75 10.73 -10.58
N THR A 113 19.58 10.55 -9.96
CA THR A 113 18.58 11.61 -9.79
C THR A 113 18.17 11.73 -8.32
N GLY A 114 17.56 12.84 -7.95
CA GLY A 114 17.03 13.06 -6.60
C GLY A 114 15.75 12.28 -6.29
N ILE A 115 15.23 11.46 -7.21
CA ILE A 115 13.92 10.79 -7.07
C ILE A 115 13.84 9.84 -5.84
N ALA A 116 14.99 9.31 -5.42
CA ALA A 116 15.08 8.43 -4.26
C ALA A 116 15.42 9.15 -2.96
N ASN A 117 15.69 10.46 -3.00
CA ASN A 117 16.16 11.23 -1.84
C ASN A 117 15.01 11.67 -0.93
N THR A 118 13.77 11.67 -1.44
CA THR A 118 12.61 11.92 -0.59
C THR A 118 12.05 10.54 -0.18
N PRO A 119 12.06 10.20 1.11
CA PRO A 119 11.48 8.95 1.59
C PRO A 119 9.96 9.05 1.55
N VAL A 120 9.39 9.16 0.35
CA VAL A 120 7.95 9.21 0.16
C VAL A 120 7.47 7.77 0.02
N SER A 121 7.10 7.16 1.14
CA SER A 121 6.36 5.90 1.18
C SER A 121 4.94 6.20 1.66
N VAL A 122 4.00 5.31 1.33
CA VAL A 122 2.63 5.37 1.89
C VAL A 122 2.67 5.54 3.40
N SER A 123 3.53 4.78 4.08
CA SER A 123 3.71 4.84 5.53
C SER A 123 4.24 6.21 6.01
N TYR A 124 5.18 6.80 5.29
CA TYR A 124 5.71 8.12 5.62
C TYR A 124 4.66 9.22 5.43
N THR A 125 3.94 9.19 4.30
CA THR A 125 2.85 10.14 4.04
C THR A 125 1.73 10.01 5.06
N ALA A 126 1.37 8.78 5.45
CA ALA A 126 0.37 8.53 6.49
C ALA A 126 0.78 9.15 7.85
N VAL A 127 2.04 9.02 8.22
CA VAL A 127 2.56 9.59 9.49
C VAL A 127 2.60 11.11 9.45
N ASN A 128 3.00 11.73 8.32
CA ASN A 128 2.96 13.19 8.18
C ASN A 128 1.53 13.73 8.21
N LEU A 129 0.61 13.07 7.51
CA LEU A 129 -0.80 13.45 7.55
C LEU A 129 -1.38 13.35 8.97
N ALA A 130 -1.01 12.29 9.70
CA ALA A 130 -1.39 12.15 11.10
C ALA A 130 -0.87 13.32 11.95
N GLU A 131 0.39 13.73 11.75
CA GLU A 131 1.00 14.87 12.42
C GLU A 131 0.27 16.18 12.11
N ASP A 132 -0.02 16.42 10.82
CA ASP A 132 -0.70 17.64 10.36
C ASP A 132 -2.18 17.72 10.82
N SER A 133 -2.77 16.57 11.15
CA SER A 133 -4.18 16.46 11.56
C SER A 133 -4.39 16.50 13.08
N LEU A 134 -3.33 16.57 13.87
CA LEU A 134 -3.39 16.62 15.33
C LEU A 134 -3.11 18.03 15.84
N ASP A 135 -3.83 18.43 16.89
CA ASP A 135 -3.61 19.70 17.62
C ASP A 135 -2.46 19.59 18.66
N LYS A 136 -1.71 18.48 18.65
CA LYS A 136 -0.60 18.22 19.56
C LYS A 136 0.55 17.53 18.85
N PRO A 137 1.78 17.62 19.39
CA PRO A 137 2.93 16.96 18.79
C PRO A 137 2.80 15.42 18.86
N LEU A 138 3.31 14.72 17.84
CA LEU A 138 3.30 13.25 17.77
C LEU A 138 4.00 12.59 18.98
N SER A 139 4.94 13.25 19.63
CA SER A 139 5.59 12.74 20.83
C SER A 139 4.67 12.56 22.04
N GLU A 140 3.51 13.20 22.02
CA GLU A 140 2.45 13.09 23.04
C GLU A 140 1.26 12.23 22.56
N ALA A 141 1.29 11.81 21.29
CA ALA A 141 0.22 11.03 20.71
C ALA A 141 0.30 9.54 21.05
N THR A 142 -0.87 8.93 21.20
CA THR A 142 -1.05 7.49 21.30
C THR A 142 -1.50 6.95 19.94
N VAL A 143 -0.80 5.95 19.44
CA VAL A 143 -1.09 5.35 18.13
C VAL A 143 -1.50 3.90 18.28
N LEU A 144 -2.55 3.52 17.60
CA LEU A 144 -2.98 2.12 17.44
C LEU A 144 -2.79 1.69 15.98
N ILE A 145 -2.01 0.63 15.77
CA ILE A 145 -1.78 0.03 14.45
C ILE A 145 -2.53 -1.30 14.37
N LEU A 146 -3.44 -1.43 13.42
CA LEU A 146 -4.09 -2.69 13.07
C LEU A 146 -3.39 -3.32 11.87
N GLY A 147 -2.75 -4.45 12.12
CA GLY A 147 -1.90 -5.17 11.17
C GLY A 147 -0.47 -5.29 11.71
N ALA A 148 0.24 -6.33 11.27
CA ALA A 148 1.63 -6.59 11.62
C ALA A 148 2.41 -7.11 10.40
N GLY A 149 2.18 -6.50 9.25
CA GLY A 149 2.91 -6.71 8.01
C GLY A 149 3.99 -5.68 7.78
N THR A 150 4.63 -5.74 6.61
CA THR A 150 5.72 -4.83 6.22
C THR A 150 5.31 -3.36 6.27
N MET A 151 4.08 -3.02 5.86
CA MET A 151 3.59 -1.64 5.90
C MET A 151 3.42 -1.15 7.34
N SER A 152 2.90 -1.98 8.24
CA SER A 152 2.79 -1.67 9.67
C SER A 152 4.17 -1.43 10.31
N GLU A 153 5.16 -2.25 9.93
CA GLU A 153 6.54 -2.12 10.41
C GLU A 153 7.18 -0.80 9.94
N LEU A 154 7.03 -0.46 8.66
CA LEU A 154 7.50 0.82 8.11
C LEU A 154 6.81 2.01 8.78
N THR A 155 5.50 1.92 9.00
CA THR A 155 4.73 2.96 9.68
C THR A 155 5.22 3.15 11.13
N ALA A 156 5.41 2.07 11.87
CA ALA A 156 5.95 2.12 13.23
C ALA A 156 7.36 2.72 13.28
N THR A 157 8.20 2.41 12.27
CA THR A 157 9.54 3.02 12.13
C THR A 157 9.46 4.54 11.96
N HIS A 158 8.57 5.02 11.11
CA HIS A 158 8.40 6.46 10.89
C HIS A 158 7.80 7.17 12.12
N LEU A 159 6.83 6.55 12.80
CA LEU A 159 6.25 7.07 14.04
C LEU A 159 7.32 7.19 15.14
N GLN A 160 8.16 6.18 15.31
CA GLN A 160 9.25 6.19 16.27
C GLN A 160 10.28 7.30 15.95
N ALA A 161 10.62 7.47 14.67
CA ALA A 161 11.52 8.54 14.23
C ALA A 161 10.96 9.95 14.50
N LYS A 162 9.62 10.09 14.53
CA LYS A 162 8.90 11.32 14.91
C LYS A 162 8.70 11.47 16.44
N GLY A 163 9.20 10.55 17.22
CA GLY A 163 9.19 10.62 18.69
C GLY A 163 7.95 10.05 19.37
N VAL A 164 7.06 9.34 18.65
CA VAL A 164 5.91 8.65 19.25
C VAL A 164 6.39 7.63 20.26
N LYS A 165 5.89 7.71 21.50
CA LYS A 165 6.28 6.84 22.61
C LYS A 165 5.28 5.72 22.88
N THR A 166 4.01 5.95 22.58
CA THR A 166 2.93 5.00 22.88
C THR A 166 2.40 4.41 21.57
N ILE A 167 2.81 3.18 21.28
CA ILE A 167 2.37 2.44 20.09
C ILE A 167 1.71 1.16 20.55
N PHE A 168 0.42 0.99 20.20
CA PHE A 168 -0.28 -0.28 20.31
C PHE A 168 -0.29 -0.96 18.96
N VAL A 169 -0.08 -2.28 18.94
CA VAL A 169 -0.13 -3.10 17.74
C VAL A 169 -1.15 -4.20 17.92
N SER A 170 -2.05 -4.33 16.98
CA SER A 170 -3.04 -5.40 16.95
C SER A 170 -2.99 -6.17 15.64
N ASN A 171 -3.15 -7.48 15.71
CA ASN A 171 -3.19 -8.34 14.54
C ASN A 171 -4.01 -9.60 14.82
N ARG A 172 -4.62 -10.19 13.78
CA ARG A 172 -5.34 -11.47 13.88
C ARG A 172 -4.46 -12.57 14.49
N THR A 173 -3.20 -12.66 14.08
CA THR A 173 -2.20 -13.53 14.70
C THR A 173 -1.48 -12.75 15.78
N PHE A 174 -1.86 -12.96 17.05
CA PHE A 174 -1.36 -12.17 18.19
C PHE A 174 0.16 -12.20 18.31
N ALA A 175 0.81 -13.36 18.08
CA ALA A 175 2.27 -13.46 18.11
C ALA A 175 2.99 -12.49 17.13
N LYS A 176 2.39 -12.20 15.96
CA LYS A 176 2.93 -11.18 15.04
C LYS A 176 2.81 -9.76 15.60
N ALA A 177 1.73 -9.48 16.32
CA ALA A 177 1.58 -8.19 16.99
C ALA A 177 2.60 -8.05 18.13
N GLU A 178 2.86 -9.11 18.90
CA GLU A 178 3.89 -9.12 19.96
C GLU A 178 5.28 -8.84 19.38
N MET A 179 5.68 -9.56 18.34
CA MET A 179 6.98 -9.36 17.69
C MET A 179 7.17 -7.91 17.19
N LEU A 180 6.13 -7.34 16.58
CA LEU A 180 6.21 -5.98 16.08
C LEU A 180 6.22 -4.96 17.23
N ALA A 181 5.36 -5.13 18.22
CA ALA A 181 5.27 -4.26 19.38
C ALA A 181 6.60 -4.24 20.17
N GLU A 182 7.23 -5.40 20.41
CA GLU A 182 8.51 -5.50 21.10
C GLU A 182 9.62 -4.70 20.42
N ARG A 183 9.68 -4.74 19.08
CA ARG A 183 10.70 -4.00 18.31
C ARG A 183 10.58 -2.47 18.45
N PHE A 184 9.41 -1.96 18.75
CA PHE A 184 9.12 -0.52 18.85
C PHE A 184 8.80 -0.06 20.28
N ASN A 185 9.13 -0.86 21.30
CA ASN A 185 8.79 -0.60 22.69
C ASN A 185 7.29 -0.31 22.88
N GLY A 186 6.46 -0.90 22.04
CA GLY A 186 5.01 -0.78 22.07
C GLY A 186 4.35 -1.89 22.87
N LYS A 187 3.03 -1.97 22.77
CA LYS A 187 2.22 -2.98 23.44
C LYS A 187 1.35 -3.73 22.42
N ALA A 188 1.41 -5.06 22.46
CA ALA A 188 0.52 -5.89 21.65
C ALA A 188 -0.88 -5.94 22.25
N VAL A 189 -1.89 -5.91 21.37
CA VAL A 189 -3.31 -5.93 21.71
C VAL A 189 -4.01 -7.01 20.88
N LYS A 190 -4.90 -7.79 21.50
CA LYS A 190 -5.73 -8.75 20.77
C LYS A 190 -6.69 -8.01 19.85
N LEU A 191 -6.91 -8.54 18.64
CA LEU A 191 -7.76 -7.89 17.64
C LEU A 191 -9.20 -7.70 18.15
N ASP A 192 -9.73 -8.65 18.90
CA ASP A 192 -11.08 -8.56 19.45
C ASP A 192 -11.26 -7.41 20.46
N ASN A 193 -10.16 -6.89 21.00
CA ASN A 193 -10.15 -5.84 22.02
C ASN A 193 -9.69 -4.47 21.46
N PHE A 194 -9.46 -4.33 20.16
CA PHE A 194 -8.87 -3.11 19.60
C PHE A 194 -9.72 -1.86 19.89
N VAL A 195 -11.04 -1.99 19.94
CA VAL A 195 -11.96 -0.88 20.24
C VAL A 195 -11.68 -0.27 21.62
N ASP A 196 -11.35 -1.11 22.61
CA ASP A 196 -11.04 -0.64 23.98
C ASP A 196 -9.74 0.17 24.02
N TYR A 197 -8.84 -0.04 23.10
CA TYR A 197 -7.59 0.72 22.96
C TYR A 197 -7.75 1.91 22.02
N ALA A 198 -8.61 1.79 21.00
CA ALA A 198 -8.91 2.89 20.08
C ALA A 198 -9.57 4.09 20.79
N LYS A 199 -10.25 3.88 21.94
CA LYS A 199 -10.81 4.98 22.74
C LYS A 199 -9.73 5.95 23.27
N ASP A 200 -8.52 5.45 23.54
CA ASP A 200 -7.41 6.21 24.10
C ASP A 200 -6.38 6.57 23.02
N ALA A 201 -6.56 6.11 21.78
CA ALA A 201 -5.68 6.39 20.67
C ALA A 201 -6.05 7.70 19.97
N ASP A 202 -5.07 8.54 19.69
CA ASP A 202 -5.25 9.76 18.89
C ASP A 202 -5.26 9.45 17.40
N ILE A 203 -4.46 8.42 17.03
CA ILE A 203 -4.31 7.95 15.65
C ILE A 203 -4.57 6.45 15.61
N LEU A 204 -5.37 6.02 14.64
CA LEU A 204 -5.58 4.63 14.31
C LEU A 204 -5.17 4.40 12.86
N ILE A 205 -4.20 3.50 12.64
CA ILE A 205 -3.69 3.17 11.31
C ILE A 205 -4.01 1.72 11.00
N THR A 206 -4.64 1.46 9.86
CA THR A 206 -4.96 0.11 9.41
C THR A 206 -4.10 -0.29 8.22
N SER A 207 -3.57 -1.51 8.27
CA SER A 207 -2.69 -2.09 7.28
C SER A 207 -2.77 -3.62 7.31
N THR A 208 -3.97 -4.17 7.14
CA THR A 208 -4.17 -5.62 7.14
C THR A 208 -4.36 -6.18 5.74
N GLY A 209 -4.38 -7.48 5.59
CA GLY A 209 -4.75 -8.18 4.37
C GLY A 209 -6.14 -8.81 4.46
N ALA A 210 -7.04 -8.24 5.24
CA ALA A 210 -8.39 -8.75 5.36
C ALA A 210 -9.19 -8.51 4.06
N PRO A 211 -10.01 -9.47 3.62
CA PRO A 211 -10.84 -9.27 2.42
C PRO A 211 -12.13 -8.49 2.70
N HIS A 212 -12.33 -8.03 3.93
CA HIS A 212 -13.52 -7.32 4.40
C HIS A 212 -13.11 -6.21 5.37
N TYR A 213 -14.01 -5.24 5.60
CA TYR A 213 -13.77 -4.17 6.55
C TYR A 213 -13.60 -4.71 7.97
N ILE A 214 -12.57 -4.25 8.66
CA ILE A 214 -12.32 -4.52 10.09
C ILE A 214 -13.02 -3.48 10.94
N ILE A 215 -13.04 -2.23 10.47
CA ILE A 215 -13.74 -1.13 11.12
C ILE A 215 -14.96 -0.79 10.29
N THR A 216 -16.10 -1.27 10.72
CA THR A 216 -17.40 -0.90 10.17
C THR A 216 -17.96 0.32 10.91
N GLU A 217 -19.06 0.87 10.41
CA GLU A 217 -19.78 1.95 11.10
C GLU A 217 -20.14 1.59 12.57
N ARG A 218 -20.37 0.30 12.83
CA ARG A 218 -20.67 -0.22 14.19
C ARG A 218 -19.49 -0.08 15.13
N GLU A 219 -18.27 -0.50 14.71
CA GLU A 219 -17.05 -0.36 15.50
C GLU A 219 -16.70 1.12 15.69
N ALA A 220 -16.81 1.92 14.64
CA ALA A 220 -16.54 3.34 14.66
C ALA A 220 -17.48 4.09 15.64
N LYS A 221 -18.77 3.82 15.63
CA LYS A 221 -19.73 4.38 16.61
C LYS A 221 -19.42 4.00 18.06
N LYS A 222 -18.93 2.78 18.30
CA LYS A 222 -18.48 2.39 19.64
C LYS A 222 -17.26 3.20 20.06
N ILE A 223 -16.29 3.37 19.17
CA ILE A 223 -15.08 4.16 19.45
C ILE A 223 -15.47 5.59 19.79
N THR A 224 -16.24 6.29 18.95
CA THR A 224 -16.66 7.68 19.20
C THR A 224 -17.45 7.83 20.51
N THR A 225 -18.33 6.89 20.82
CA THR A 225 -19.08 6.88 22.08
C THR A 225 -18.15 6.76 23.30
N LEU A 226 -17.16 5.86 23.24
CA LEU A 226 -16.19 5.67 24.33
C LEU A 226 -15.25 6.87 24.49
N ARG A 227 -14.97 7.58 23.38
CA ARG A 227 -14.14 8.80 23.36
C ARG A 227 -14.86 10.05 23.83
N LYS A 228 -16.18 10.00 24.03
CA LYS A 228 -16.99 11.13 24.55
C LYS A 228 -16.89 12.40 23.72
N GLY A 229 -16.71 12.26 22.40
CA GLY A 229 -16.60 13.37 21.46
C GLY A 229 -15.17 13.82 21.16
N GLU A 230 -14.15 13.26 21.80
CA GLU A 230 -12.76 13.52 21.44
C GLU A 230 -12.46 12.98 20.03
N PRO A 231 -11.85 13.78 19.15
CA PRO A 231 -11.61 13.37 17.78
C PRO A 231 -10.54 12.25 17.69
N ILE A 232 -10.63 11.48 16.60
CA ILE A 232 -9.63 10.48 16.24
C ILE A 232 -9.27 10.58 14.76
N VAL A 233 -7.98 10.50 14.46
CA VAL A 233 -7.49 10.40 13.08
C VAL A 233 -7.39 8.93 12.71
N MET A 234 -8.12 8.52 11.68
CA MET A 234 -8.09 7.16 11.14
C MET A 234 -7.46 7.16 9.76
N ILE A 235 -6.43 6.33 9.56
CA ILE A 235 -5.69 6.24 8.30
C ILE A 235 -5.70 4.81 7.80
N ASP A 236 -6.37 4.59 6.67
CA ASP A 236 -6.47 3.30 6.02
C ASP A 236 -5.44 3.19 4.88
N ILE A 237 -4.38 2.43 5.11
CA ILE A 237 -3.35 2.11 4.12
C ILE A 237 -3.43 0.67 3.62
N ALA A 238 -4.54 -0.02 3.91
CA ALA A 238 -4.77 -1.39 3.47
C ALA A 238 -5.33 -1.47 2.05
N VAL A 239 -5.03 -2.57 1.37
CA VAL A 239 -5.62 -2.95 0.09
C VAL A 239 -5.94 -4.46 0.14
N PRO A 240 -7.23 -4.84 0.07
CA PRO A 240 -8.43 -3.97 0.07
C PRO A 240 -8.57 -3.16 1.36
N ARG A 241 -9.49 -2.20 1.39
CA ARG A 241 -9.71 -1.31 2.55
C ARG A 241 -10.10 -2.08 3.80
N ASP A 242 -9.53 -1.66 4.93
CA ASP A 242 -9.90 -2.15 6.26
C ASP A 242 -11.03 -1.36 6.91
N ILE A 243 -11.23 -0.09 6.49
CA ILE A 243 -12.23 0.83 7.05
C ILE A 243 -13.35 1.08 6.04
N ASP A 244 -14.59 0.90 6.48
CA ASP A 244 -15.77 1.22 5.69
C ASP A 244 -15.80 2.73 5.39
N PRO A 245 -15.96 3.15 4.11
CA PRO A 245 -16.08 4.56 3.75
C PRO A 245 -17.15 5.34 4.52
N ALA A 246 -18.26 4.70 4.89
CA ALA A 246 -19.34 5.31 5.68
C ALA A 246 -18.87 5.82 7.06
N VAL A 247 -17.71 5.37 7.54
CA VAL A 247 -17.10 5.86 8.79
C VAL A 247 -16.71 7.34 8.71
N ALA A 248 -16.43 7.84 7.51
CA ALA A 248 -16.09 9.25 7.29
C ALA A 248 -17.24 10.22 7.62
N ASP A 249 -18.48 9.73 7.60
CA ASP A 249 -19.68 10.54 7.88
C ASP A 249 -19.97 10.68 9.39
N LEU A 250 -19.16 10.04 10.24
CA LEU A 250 -19.34 10.09 11.69
C LEU A 250 -18.60 11.28 12.31
N ASP A 251 -19.29 12.03 13.15
CA ASP A 251 -18.70 13.14 13.89
C ASP A 251 -17.51 12.69 14.76
N GLY A 252 -16.45 13.49 14.75
CA GLY A 252 -15.24 13.23 15.53
C GLY A 252 -14.29 12.21 14.90
N ILE A 253 -14.52 11.78 13.65
CA ILE A 253 -13.60 10.92 12.90
C ILE A 253 -13.05 11.68 11.69
N TYR A 254 -11.72 11.75 11.61
CA TYR A 254 -11.00 12.20 10.43
C TYR A 254 -10.46 10.99 9.70
N LEU A 255 -11.21 10.51 8.67
CA LEU A 255 -10.83 9.33 7.90
C LEU A 255 -10.04 9.70 6.66
N PHE A 256 -8.83 9.17 6.56
CA PHE A 256 -7.98 9.24 5.37
C PHE A 256 -7.72 7.83 4.85
N ASN A 257 -7.66 7.70 3.54
CA ASN A 257 -7.30 6.44 2.90
C ASN A 257 -6.14 6.65 1.91
N ILE A 258 -5.58 5.54 1.41
CA ILE A 258 -4.41 5.57 0.52
C ILE A 258 -4.62 6.48 -0.70
N CYS A 259 -5.83 6.57 -1.24
CA CYS A 259 -6.13 7.44 -2.39
C CYS A 259 -6.12 8.93 -2.00
N LEU A 260 -6.66 9.28 -0.83
CA LEU A 260 -6.69 10.66 -0.33
C LEU A 260 -5.30 11.14 0.10
N LEU A 261 -4.42 10.25 0.53
CA LEU A 261 -3.03 10.58 0.88
C LEU A 261 -2.27 11.26 -0.27
N TYR A 262 -2.72 11.08 -1.51
CA TYR A 262 -2.05 11.60 -2.71
C TYR A 262 -2.81 12.68 -3.46
N THR A 263 -4.06 12.94 -3.09
CA THR A 263 -4.90 13.98 -3.71
C THR A 263 -4.98 15.25 -2.87
N SER A 264 -4.55 15.24 -1.62
CA SER A 264 -4.45 16.44 -0.79
C SER A 264 -3.32 17.32 -1.31
N PRO A 265 -3.57 18.61 -1.62
CA PRO A 265 -2.52 19.55 -1.97
C PRO A 265 -1.53 19.62 -0.80
N SER A 266 -0.24 19.56 -1.14
CA SER A 266 0.82 19.77 -0.15
C SER A 266 0.60 21.14 0.52
N PRO A 267 0.75 21.26 1.85
CA PRO A 267 0.72 22.57 2.52
C PRO A 267 1.79 23.54 2.02
N ARG A 268 2.71 23.10 1.14
CA ARG A 268 3.74 23.92 0.50
C ARG A 268 3.33 24.51 -0.85
N ASP A 269 2.13 24.17 -1.35
CA ASP A 269 1.58 24.70 -2.61
C ASP A 269 0.58 25.84 -2.40
N SER A 270 0.50 26.38 -1.18
CA SER A 270 -0.28 27.56 -0.80
C SER A 270 0.61 28.74 -0.45
#